data_3132ce03a2ddb35c2f3679d4b2b3997b
#
_entry.id   3132ce03a2ddb35c2f3679d4b2b3997b
#
_cell.length_a   1.000
_cell.length_b   1.000
_cell.length_c   1.000
_cell.angle_alpha   90.00
_cell.angle_beta   90.00
_cell.angle_gamma   90.00
#
_symmetry.space_group_name_H-M   'P 1'
#
loop_
_entity.id
_entity.type
_entity.pdbx_description
1 polymer ?
#
loop_
_entity_poly.entity_id
_entity_poly.type
_entity_poly.pdbx_seq_one_letter_code
_entity_poly.pdbx_strand_id
1 'polypeptide(L)'
;IAGREVVRDDIVLVSEGDRIPADAVLLSGTNFSVDESLLTGESVPVRKRAWDGVMPIGRPGGDDQPFVYSGTLAVKGQGITQVQATGPRTEIGKIGKALQTLVTEETNLQQQTGRIVRNFALVGLSLCVLVIVVFGLTRGNWLQGFLAGITLAMATLPEEFPVVLTIYLALGAWRISQRQALTRRVPAVEMLGAATALCVDKTGTLTLNRMTVTRIAIDHEVYSVESKQVALPERLHEVVEYSLLASPTDPFDPMEKAMKELGGRTLINTEHLHKDWTLLKEYPLSEKLLAMSRVWRSPDGHDLIIAAKGAPEAMADLCHFDALRRQNLEQQIDVMANQGLRVIGVARACRRADELPDGQHDFDFEFLGLLGLQDPVRPGVPEAVQDCYTAGIR
;
A
#
# COMPACT_ATOMS: atom_id res chain seq x y z
N ILE A 1 -3.38 1.04 29.28
CA ILE A 1 -2.39 -0.05 29.40
C ILE A 1 -1.50 -0.05 28.18
N ALA A 2 -0.27 -0.57 28.30
CA ALA A 2 0.61 -0.71 27.15
C ALA A 2 0.07 -1.76 26.17
N GLY A 3 0.23 -1.56 24.86
CA GLY A 3 -0.30 -2.49 23.85
C GLY A 3 0.14 -3.95 24.03
N ARG A 4 1.30 -4.19 24.67
CA ARG A 4 1.80 -5.54 25.01
C ARG A 4 1.03 -6.22 26.15
N GLU A 5 0.23 -5.47 26.90
CA GLU A 5 -0.54 -5.93 28.06
C GLU A 5 -2.01 -6.21 27.71
N VAL A 6 -2.39 -5.92 26.44
CA VAL A 6 -3.73 -6.17 25.94
C VAL A 6 -3.97 -7.66 25.82
N VAL A 7 -5.09 -8.12 26.38
CA VAL A 7 -5.52 -9.53 26.38
C VAL A 7 -6.87 -9.68 25.67
N ARG A 8 -7.23 -10.92 25.39
CA ARG A 8 -8.52 -11.24 24.79
C ARG A 8 -9.66 -10.78 25.71
N ASP A 9 -10.75 -10.29 25.11
CA ASP A 9 -11.96 -9.76 25.74
C ASP A 9 -11.78 -8.38 26.40
N ASP A 10 -10.59 -7.77 26.35
CA ASP A 10 -10.41 -6.37 26.73
C ASP A 10 -11.24 -5.45 25.84
N ILE A 11 -11.73 -4.37 26.44
CA ILE A 11 -12.37 -3.26 25.71
C ILE A 11 -11.35 -2.17 25.45
N VAL A 12 -11.15 -1.83 24.18
CA VAL A 12 -10.20 -0.82 23.75
C VAL A 12 -10.94 0.33 23.07
N LEU A 13 -10.70 1.53 23.56
CA LEU A 13 -11.13 2.76 22.90
C LEU A 13 -10.06 3.14 21.87
N VAL A 14 -10.46 3.25 20.61
CA VAL A 14 -9.59 3.62 19.49
C VAL A 14 -10.05 4.95 18.92
N SER A 15 -9.16 5.88 18.80
CA SER A 15 -9.39 7.21 18.23
C SER A 15 -8.56 7.41 16.98
N GLU A 16 -8.92 8.40 16.19
CA GLU A 16 -8.16 8.85 15.03
C GLU A 16 -6.67 9.06 15.36
N GLY A 17 -5.78 8.47 14.56
CA GLY A 17 -4.34 8.47 14.78
C GLY A 17 -3.81 7.30 15.59
N ASP A 18 -4.67 6.50 16.24
CA ASP A 18 -4.23 5.35 17.03
C ASP A 18 -3.91 4.14 16.14
N ARG A 19 -2.87 3.40 16.53
CA ARG A 19 -2.61 2.05 16.01
C ARG A 19 -3.39 1.02 16.81
N ILE A 20 -4.10 0.16 16.10
CA ILE A 20 -4.90 -0.91 16.70
C ILE A 20 -3.96 -1.96 17.31
N PRO A 21 -4.07 -2.23 18.64
CA PRO A 21 -3.10 -3.08 19.33
C PRO A 21 -3.30 -4.58 19.11
N ALA A 22 -4.50 -5.00 18.75
CA ALA A 22 -4.90 -6.41 18.64
C ALA A 22 -6.05 -6.56 17.64
N ASP A 23 -6.28 -7.78 17.13
CA ASP A 23 -7.47 -8.03 16.34
C ASP A 23 -8.72 -7.98 17.22
N ALA A 24 -9.69 -7.17 16.81
CA ALA A 24 -10.86 -6.87 17.61
C ALA A 24 -12.12 -6.71 16.75
N VAL A 25 -13.29 -6.75 17.40
CA VAL A 25 -14.57 -6.40 16.80
C VAL A 25 -14.98 -5.01 17.26
N LEU A 26 -15.53 -4.21 16.37
CA LEU A 26 -16.08 -2.90 16.67
C LEU A 26 -17.46 -3.07 17.31
N LEU A 27 -17.60 -2.71 18.58
CA LEU A 27 -18.88 -2.74 19.30
C LEU A 27 -19.73 -1.52 18.99
N SER A 28 -19.11 -0.36 18.93
CA SER A 28 -19.74 0.89 18.53
C SER A 28 -18.70 1.84 17.94
N GLY A 29 -19.10 2.69 17.01
CA GLY A 29 -18.19 3.67 16.40
C GLY A 29 -18.95 4.76 15.68
N THR A 30 -18.32 5.93 15.59
CA THR A 30 -18.83 7.09 14.84
C THR A 30 -17.87 7.40 13.72
N ASN A 31 -18.32 7.25 12.48
CA ASN A 31 -17.54 7.52 11.26
C ASN A 31 -16.15 6.87 11.26
N PHE A 32 -16.08 5.63 11.77
CA PHE A 32 -14.82 4.96 12.02
C PHE A 32 -14.26 4.31 10.74
N SER A 33 -13.06 4.73 10.34
CA SER A 33 -12.34 4.18 9.19
C SER A 33 -10.91 3.82 9.56
N VAL A 34 -10.40 2.76 8.95
CA VAL A 34 -9.09 2.16 9.28
C VAL A 34 -8.28 1.96 8.00
N ASP A 35 -7.02 2.36 8.04
CA ASP A 35 -6.04 2.02 7.01
C ASP A 35 -5.52 0.60 7.26
N GLU A 36 -5.90 -0.32 6.39
CA GLU A 36 -5.51 -1.73 6.41
C GLU A 36 -4.42 -2.07 5.39
N SER A 37 -3.76 -1.07 4.82
CA SER A 37 -2.73 -1.23 3.79
C SER A 37 -1.61 -2.19 4.19
N LEU A 38 -1.28 -2.26 5.48
CA LEU A 38 -0.30 -3.20 6.04
C LEU A 38 -0.66 -4.67 5.76
N LEU A 39 -1.95 -5.00 5.67
CA LEU A 39 -2.46 -6.36 5.49
C LEU A 39 -2.98 -6.61 4.07
N THR A 40 -3.55 -5.59 3.43
CA THR A 40 -4.21 -5.70 2.12
C THR A 40 -3.36 -5.19 0.96
N GLY A 41 -2.38 -4.31 1.24
CA GLY A 41 -1.64 -3.57 0.22
C GLY A 41 -2.41 -2.39 -0.39
N GLU A 42 -3.69 -2.20 -0.03
CA GLU A 42 -4.52 -1.11 -0.56
C GLU A 42 -4.43 0.13 0.32
N SER A 43 -4.04 1.26 -0.25
CA SER A 43 -3.82 2.52 0.49
C SER A 43 -5.09 3.30 0.82
N VAL A 44 -6.26 2.79 0.41
CA VAL A 44 -7.54 3.44 0.69
C VAL A 44 -8.08 2.92 2.02
N PRO A 45 -8.37 3.82 2.98
CA PRO A 45 -8.97 3.43 4.23
C PRO A 45 -10.35 2.79 4.03
N VAL A 46 -10.63 1.76 4.81
CA VAL A 46 -11.91 1.05 4.80
C VAL A 46 -12.78 1.51 5.95
N ARG A 47 -14.06 1.74 5.65
CA ARG A 47 -15.06 2.09 6.65
C ARG A 47 -15.43 0.87 7.48
N LYS A 48 -15.64 1.06 8.78
CA LYS A 48 -16.01 0.03 9.73
C LYS A 48 -17.40 0.27 10.29
N ARG A 49 -18.16 -0.81 10.51
CA ARG A 49 -19.50 -0.81 11.10
C ARG A 49 -19.52 -1.60 12.41
N ALA A 50 -20.43 -1.25 13.31
CA ALA A 50 -20.58 -1.99 14.55
C ALA A 50 -20.98 -3.45 14.29
N TRP A 51 -20.41 -4.36 15.09
CA TRP A 51 -20.66 -5.80 14.99
C TRP A 51 -22.10 -6.14 15.39
N ASP A 52 -22.74 -6.97 14.59
CA ASP A 52 -24.10 -7.47 14.81
C ASP A 52 -24.18 -8.69 15.76
N GLY A 53 -23.04 -9.17 16.25
CA GLY A 53 -22.94 -10.34 17.13
C GLY A 53 -22.94 -11.69 16.42
N VAL A 54 -23.16 -11.73 15.10
CA VAL A 54 -23.33 -12.98 14.32
C VAL A 54 -22.23 -13.19 13.29
N MET A 55 -21.76 -12.11 12.65
CA MET A 55 -20.78 -12.20 11.58
C MET A 55 -19.46 -12.82 12.06
N PRO A 56 -18.96 -13.92 11.45
CA PRO A 56 -17.67 -14.50 11.80
C PRO A 56 -16.53 -13.57 11.39
N ILE A 57 -15.39 -13.65 12.09
CA ILE A 57 -14.19 -12.87 11.79
C ILE A 57 -13.78 -13.11 10.34
N GLY A 58 -13.80 -12.03 9.53
CA GLY A 58 -13.45 -12.02 8.12
C GLY A 58 -11.95 -11.84 7.88
N ARG A 59 -11.58 -11.71 6.61
CA ARG A 59 -10.23 -11.29 6.19
C ARG A 59 -10.16 -9.76 6.16
N PRO A 60 -8.96 -9.17 6.30
CA PRO A 60 -8.77 -7.74 6.09
C PRO A 60 -9.24 -7.28 4.70
N GLY A 61 -9.70 -6.04 4.62
CA GLY A 61 -10.25 -5.43 3.41
C GLY A 61 -11.77 -5.52 3.31
N GLY A 62 -12.35 -4.59 2.56
CA GLY A 62 -13.80 -4.44 2.37
C GLY A 62 -14.44 -3.46 3.34
N ASP A 63 -15.33 -2.61 2.79
CA ASP A 63 -16.10 -1.65 3.56
C ASP A 63 -17.17 -2.32 4.42
N ASP A 64 -17.57 -1.63 5.49
CA ASP A 64 -18.66 -1.97 6.40
C ASP A 64 -18.48 -3.29 7.18
N GLN A 65 -17.27 -3.79 7.26
CA GLN A 65 -16.95 -4.93 8.12
C GLN A 65 -16.69 -4.47 9.56
N PRO A 66 -17.11 -5.28 10.57
CA PRO A 66 -16.97 -4.92 11.98
C PRO A 66 -15.58 -5.23 12.56
N PHE A 67 -14.66 -5.76 11.79
CA PHE A 67 -13.36 -6.23 12.28
C PHE A 67 -12.28 -5.18 12.07
N VAL A 68 -11.42 -5.03 13.07
CA VAL A 68 -10.21 -4.21 13.04
C VAL A 68 -9.01 -5.09 13.40
N TYR A 69 -7.87 -4.81 12.82
CA TYR A 69 -6.73 -5.72 12.84
C TYR A 69 -5.49 -5.07 13.47
N SER A 70 -4.73 -5.86 14.18
CA SER A 70 -3.50 -5.44 14.85
C SER A 70 -2.50 -4.78 13.89
N GLY A 71 -1.96 -3.64 14.29
CA GLY A 71 -0.97 -2.90 13.53
C GLY A 71 -1.54 -1.91 12.51
N THR A 72 -2.83 -1.99 12.17
CA THR A 72 -3.53 -1.05 11.29
C THR A 72 -3.76 0.30 11.99
N LEU A 73 -4.05 1.36 11.21
CA LEU A 73 -4.16 2.73 11.72
C LEU A 73 -5.61 3.22 11.63
N ALA A 74 -6.16 3.71 12.72
CA ALA A 74 -7.43 4.44 12.72
C ALA A 74 -7.20 5.81 12.06
N VAL A 75 -7.81 6.05 10.90
CA VAL A 75 -7.59 7.28 10.13
C VAL A 75 -8.75 8.26 10.24
N LYS A 76 -9.88 7.82 10.78
CA LYS A 76 -11.06 8.67 10.98
C LYS A 76 -11.95 8.14 12.08
N GLY A 77 -12.52 9.06 12.89
CA GLY A 77 -13.54 8.78 13.87
C GLY A 77 -13.04 8.10 15.15
N GLN A 78 -13.97 7.53 15.88
CA GLN A 78 -13.71 6.82 17.14
C GLN A 78 -14.48 5.52 17.18
N GLY A 79 -13.91 4.50 17.84
CA GLY A 79 -14.54 3.21 18.01
C GLY A 79 -14.25 2.58 19.36
N ILE A 80 -15.24 1.88 19.90
CA ILE A 80 -15.08 0.99 21.05
C ILE A 80 -14.98 -0.42 20.50
N THR A 81 -13.86 -1.09 20.76
CA THR A 81 -13.58 -2.41 20.21
C THR A 81 -13.38 -3.44 21.32
N GLN A 82 -13.78 -4.70 21.06
CA GLN A 82 -13.50 -5.83 21.93
C GLN A 82 -12.45 -6.74 21.29
N VAL A 83 -11.37 -6.97 22.01
CA VAL A 83 -10.24 -7.79 21.55
C VAL A 83 -10.65 -9.25 21.39
N GLN A 84 -10.38 -9.83 20.22
CA GLN A 84 -10.66 -11.22 19.89
C GLN A 84 -9.39 -12.08 19.83
N ALA A 85 -8.29 -11.51 19.29
CA ALA A 85 -7.02 -12.22 19.18
C ALA A 85 -5.83 -11.31 19.42
N THR A 86 -4.77 -11.86 20.04
CA THR A 86 -3.52 -11.14 20.35
C THR A 86 -2.30 -11.93 19.90
N GLY A 87 -1.18 -11.24 19.67
CA GLY A 87 0.12 -11.82 19.37
C GLY A 87 0.12 -12.75 18.14
N PRO A 88 0.64 -13.97 18.23
CA PRO A 88 0.72 -14.89 17.09
C PRO A 88 -0.62 -15.35 16.50
N ARG A 89 -1.72 -15.03 17.17
CA ARG A 89 -3.08 -15.37 16.74
C ARG A 89 -3.75 -14.26 15.92
N THR A 90 -3.19 -13.06 15.91
CA THR A 90 -3.64 -11.96 15.04
C THR A 90 -3.32 -12.24 13.58
N GLU A 91 -3.98 -11.57 12.64
CA GLU A 91 -3.70 -11.73 11.21
C GLU A 91 -2.23 -11.42 10.88
N ILE A 92 -1.70 -10.32 11.41
CA ILE A 92 -0.28 -10.00 11.23
C ILE A 92 0.64 -11.01 11.93
N GLY A 93 0.22 -11.54 13.08
CA GLY A 93 0.95 -12.57 13.82
C GLY A 93 1.01 -13.91 13.07
N LYS A 94 -0.06 -14.30 12.38
CA LYS A 94 -0.10 -15.47 11.49
C LYS A 94 0.88 -15.32 10.33
N ILE A 95 0.93 -14.14 9.71
CA ILE A 95 1.92 -13.82 8.66
C ILE A 95 3.34 -13.95 9.22
N GLY A 96 3.61 -13.35 10.37
CA GLY A 96 4.92 -13.44 11.03
C GLY A 96 5.33 -14.89 11.34
N LYS A 97 4.41 -15.72 11.81
CA LYS A 97 4.64 -17.13 12.06
C LYS A 97 4.88 -17.92 10.76
N ALA A 98 4.11 -17.67 9.72
CA ALA A 98 4.30 -18.30 8.41
C ALA A 98 5.67 -17.97 7.83
N LEU A 99 6.13 -16.72 7.97
CA LEU A 99 7.46 -16.30 7.54
C LEU A 99 8.59 -16.99 8.33
N GLN A 100 8.39 -17.28 9.62
CA GLN A 100 9.36 -18.02 10.44
C GLN A 100 9.46 -19.51 10.08
N THR A 101 8.38 -20.08 9.57
CA THR A 101 8.35 -21.52 9.17
C THR A 101 8.87 -21.75 7.76
N LEU A 102 9.15 -20.70 7.00
CA LEU A 102 9.80 -20.84 5.69
C LEU A 102 11.20 -21.42 5.88
N VAL A 103 11.33 -22.70 5.60
CA VAL A 103 12.63 -23.38 5.52
C VAL A 103 13.39 -22.74 4.36
N THR A 104 14.62 -22.34 4.61
CA THR A 104 15.49 -21.84 3.54
C THR A 104 15.81 -23.01 2.62
N GLU A 105 15.15 -23.09 1.48
CA GLU A 105 15.48 -24.10 0.48
C GLU A 105 16.90 -23.84 -0.05
N GLU A 106 17.66 -24.93 -0.22
CA GLU A 106 18.96 -24.85 -0.89
C GLU A 106 18.75 -24.41 -2.34
N THR A 107 19.59 -23.51 -2.81
CA THR A 107 19.53 -23.07 -4.20
C THR A 107 19.88 -24.19 -5.17
N ASN A 108 19.43 -24.09 -6.42
CA ASN A 108 19.75 -25.06 -7.46
C ASN A 108 21.28 -25.28 -7.62
N LEU A 109 22.06 -24.21 -7.51
CA LEU A 109 23.51 -24.25 -7.62
C LEU A 109 24.14 -25.00 -6.42
N GLN A 110 23.63 -24.74 -5.20
CA GLN A 110 24.09 -25.47 -4.00
C GLN A 110 23.77 -26.96 -4.11
N GLN A 111 22.57 -27.32 -4.55
CA GLN A 111 22.16 -28.71 -4.74
C GLN A 111 23.01 -29.40 -5.83
N GLN A 112 23.25 -28.72 -6.96
CA GLN A 112 24.10 -29.26 -8.05
C GLN A 112 25.55 -29.44 -7.58
N THR A 113 26.10 -28.42 -6.89
CA THR A 113 27.45 -28.48 -6.33
C THR A 113 27.57 -29.62 -5.32
N GLY A 114 26.61 -29.78 -4.40
CA GLY A 114 26.58 -30.88 -3.45
C GLY A 114 26.49 -32.26 -4.14
N ARG A 115 25.73 -32.36 -5.23
CA ARG A 115 25.66 -33.61 -6.05
C ARG A 115 26.98 -33.93 -6.74
N ILE A 116 27.63 -32.90 -7.31
CA ILE A 116 28.94 -33.06 -7.96
C ILE A 116 29.97 -33.52 -6.92
N VAL A 117 30.09 -32.81 -5.80
CA VAL A 117 31.03 -33.18 -4.72
C VAL A 117 30.80 -34.60 -4.22
N ARG A 118 29.55 -34.99 -4.00
CA ARG A 118 29.20 -36.37 -3.60
C ARG A 118 29.60 -37.41 -4.63
N ASN A 119 29.37 -37.13 -5.91
CA ASN A 119 29.75 -38.06 -6.98
C ASN A 119 31.28 -38.22 -7.07
N PHE A 120 32.02 -37.10 -6.99
CA PHE A 120 33.50 -37.16 -6.95
C PHE A 120 34.01 -37.85 -5.71
N ALA A 121 33.40 -37.66 -4.55
CA ALA A 121 33.74 -38.37 -3.32
C ALA A 121 33.54 -39.90 -3.45
N LEU A 122 32.44 -40.34 -4.08
CA LEU A 122 32.18 -41.74 -4.35
C LEU A 122 33.21 -42.34 -5.32
N VAL A 123 33.55 -41.62 -6.39
CA VAL A 123 34.59 -42.04 -7.34
C VAL A 123 35.94 -42.10 -6.65
N GLY A 124 36.31 -41.08 -5.89
CA GLY A 124 37.58 -41.03 -5.14
C GLY A 124 37.69 -42.14 -4.12
N LEU A 125 36.62 -42.45 -3.39
CA LEU A 125 36.57 -43.56 -2.44
C LEU A 125 36.72 -44.91 -3.16
N SER A 126 36.07 -45.09 -4.29
CA SER A 126 36.18 -46.31 -5.11
C SER A 126 37.61 -46.52 -5.62
N LEU A 127 38.23 -45.44 -6.11
CA LEU A 127 39.63 -45.49 -6.55
C LEU A 127 40.59 -45.72 -5.37
N CYS A 128 40.34 -45.16 -4.21
CA CYS A 128 41.09 -45.39 -2.99
C CYS A 128 41.08 -46.89 -2.62
N VAL A 129 39.89 -47.48 -2.58
CA VAL A 129 39.73 -48.92 -2.29
C VAL A 129 40.47 -49.78 -3.34
N LEU A 130 40.33 -49.45 -4.62
CA LEU A 130 41.01 -50.15 -5.72
C LEU A 130 42.54 -50.12 -5.54
N VAL A 131 43.13 -48.95 -5.24
CA VAL A 131 44.56 -48.76 -5.02
C VAL A 131 45.02 -49.56 -3.82
N ILE A 132 44.26 -49.51 -2.70
CA ILE A 132 44.62 -50.35 -1.51
C ILE A 132 44.66 -51.80 -1.84
N VAL A 133 43.67 -52.35 -2.55
CA VAL A 133 43.57 -53.73 -2.92
C VAL A 133 44.70 -54.16 -3.89
N VAL A 134 44.89 -53.38 -4.96
CA VAL A 134 45.92 -53.64 -5.94
C VAL A 134 47.32 -53.59 -5.30
N PHE A 135 47.64 -52.64 -4.49
CA PHE A 135 48.93 -52.50 -3.83
C PHE A 135 49.14 -53.54 -2.77
N GLY A 136 48.10 -53.90 -2.01
CA GLY A 136 48.18 -55.03 -1.03
C GLY A 136 48.42 -56.34 -1.68
N LEU A 137 47.77 -56.67 -2.79
CA LEU A 137 47.89 -57.88 -3.52
C LEU A 137 49.21 -58.02 -4.29
N THR A 138 49.70 -56.90 -4.90
CA THR A 138 50.90 -56.95 -5.77
C THR A 138 52.21 -56.80 -5.00
N ARG A 139 52.21 -55.98 -3.91
CA ARG A 139 53.41 -55.67 -3.15
C ARG A 139 53.38 -56.19 -1.71
N GLY A 140 52.29 -56.76 -1.25
CA GLY A 140 52.14 -57.26 0.12
C GLY A 140 52.18 -56.27 1.23
N ASN A 141 52.17 -54.96 0.91
CA ASN A 141 52.25 -53.86 1.87
C ASN A 141 50.98 -53.07 1.93
N TRP A 142 50.02 -53.46 2.76
CA TRP A 142 48.73 -52.89 2.93
C TRP A 142 48.75 -51.43 3.48
N LEU A 143 49.76 -51.10 4.33
CA LEU A 143 49.91 -49.78 4.91
C LEU A 143 50.30 -48.75 3.85
N GLN A 144 51.25 -49.08 2.97
CA GLN A 144 51.57 -48.16 1.85
C GLN A 144 50.47 -48.09 0.84
N GLY A 145 49.72 -49.12 0.59
CA GLY A 145 48.49 -49.07 -0.22
C GLY A 145 47.44 -48.13 0.36
N PHE A 146 47.25 -48.22 1.66
CA PHE A 146 46.31 -47.30 2.37
C PHE A 146 46.73 -45.84 2.27
N LEU A 147 48.00 -45.52 2.51
CA LEU A 147 48.54 -44.14 2.38
C LEU A 147 48.42 -43.64 0.94
N ALA A 148 48.72 -44.45 -0.07
CA ALA A 148 48.57 -44.08 -1.47
C ALA A 148 47.11 -43.84 -1.85
N GLY A 149 46.19 -44.68 -1.32
CA GLY A 149 44.75 -44.52 -1.51
C GLY A 149 44.21 -43.23 -0.92
N ILE A 150 44.59 -42.89 0.31
CA ILE A 150 44.21 -41.62 0.92
C ILE A 150 44.72 -40.41 0.12
N THR A 151 45.98 -40.46 -0.30
CA THR A 151 46.56 -39.38 -1.13
C THR A 151 45.81 -39.21 -2.42
N LEU A 152 45.40 -40.30 -3.08
CA LEU A 152 44.59 -40.23 -4.27
C LEU A 152 43.18 -39.68 -3.99
N ALA A 153 42.55 -40.09 -2.89
CA ALA A 153 41.24 -39.63 -2.50
C ALA A 153 41.26 -38.11 -2.22
N MET A 154 42.26 -37.59 -1.52
CA MET A 154 42.45 -36.15 -1.29
C MET A 154 42.68 -35.39 -2.61
N ALA A 155 43.43 -35.93 -3.53
CA ALA A 155 43.69 -35.31 -4.83
C ALA A 155 42.46 -35.29 -5.77
N THR A 156 41.47 -36.14 -5.53
CA THR A 156 40.26 -36.22 -6.35
C THR A 156 39.09 -35.42 -5.78
N LEU A 157 39.16 -34.96 -4.53
CA LEU A 157 38.10 -34.14 -3.91
C LEU A 157 38.22 -32.70 -4.39
N PRO A 158 37.17 -32.14 -5.03
CA PRO A 158 37.19 -30.77 -5.50
C PRO A 158 36.83 -29.78 -4.36
N GLU A 159 37.74 -29.62 -3.39
CA GLU A 159 37.53 -28.74 -2.21
C GLU A 159 37.42 -27.27 -2.58
N GLU A 160 37.89 -26.90 -3.76
CA GLU A 160 37.93 -25.50 -4.24
C GLU A 160 36.55 -25.00 -4.69
N PHE A 161 35.63 -25.86 -5.12
CA PHE A 161 34.35 -25.48 -5.66
C PHE A 161 33.49 -24.64 -4.68
N PRO A 162 33.27 -25.07 -3.43
CA PRO A 162 32.49 -24.30 -2.47
C PRO A 162 33.11 -22.94 -2.16
N VAL A 163 34.44 -22.87 -2.11
CA VAL A 163 35.19 -21.63 -1.81
C VAL A 163 35.05 -20.62 -2.97
N VAL A 164 35.29 -21.06 -4.19
CA VAL A 164 35.16 -20.26 -5.40
C VAL A 164 33.72 -19.74 -5.54
N LEU A 165 32.73 -20.60 -5.36
CA LEU A 165 31.32 -20.23 -5.39
C LEU A 165 31.00 -19.14 -4.36
N THR A 166 31.47 -19.29 -3.12
CA THR A 166 31.25 -18.31 -2.06
C THR A 166 31.85 -16.95 -2.42
N ILE A 167 33.07 -16.93 -2.99
CA ILE A 167 33.73 -15.69 -3.43
C ILE A 167 32.93 -15.00 -4.53
N TYR A 168 32.49 -15.73 -5.57
CA TYR A 168 31.70 -15.14 -6.66
C TYR A 168 30.36 -14.61 -6.18
N LEU A 169 29.66 -15.33 -5.32
CA LEU A 169 28.38 -14.86 -4.75
C LEU A 169 28.59 -13.64 -3.85
N ALA A 170 29.68 -13.58 -3.06
CA ALA A 170 30.03 -12.41 -2.25
C ALA A 170 30.36 -11.19 -3.12
N LEU A 171 31.10 -11.37 -4.23
CA LEU A 171 31.35 -10.31 -5.21
C LEU A 171 30.05 -9.83 -5.87
N GLY A 172 29.12 -10.72 -6.18
CA GLY A 172 27.80 -10.38 -6.68
C GLY A 172 27.02 -9.56 -5.67
N ALA A 173 26.96 -9.97 -4.42
CA ALA A 173 26.32 -9.23 -3.33
C ALA A 173 26.93 -7.84 -3.14
N TRP A 174 28.26 -7.73 -3.22
CA TRP A 174 28.97 -6.45 -3.15
C TRP A 174 28.59 -5.50 -4.31
N ARG A 175 28.54 -6.01 -5.55
CA ARG A 175 28.10 -5.21 -6.72
C ARG A 175 26.65 -4.72 -6.59
N ILE A 176 25.74 -5.56 -6.09
CA ILE A 176 24.34 -5.19 -5.83
C ILE A 176 24.29 -4.13 -4.75
N SER A 177 25.08 -4.24 -3.68
CA SER A 177 25.17 -3.26 -2.60
C SER A 177 25.60 -1.87 -3.10
N GLN A 178 26.48 -1.79 -4.08
CA GLN A 178 26.87 -0.51 -4.71
C GLN A 178 25.70 0.20 -5.43
N ARG A 179 24.64 -0.55 -5.78
CA ARG A 179 23.41 -0.01 -6.34
C ARG A 179 22.34 0.27 -5.28
N GLN A 180 22.75 0.44 -4.00
CA GLN A 180 21.87 0.73 -2.85
C GLN A 180 20.84 -0.37 -2.54
N ALA A 181 21.06 -1.59 -3.03
CA ALA A 181 20.25 -2.74 -2.70
C ALA A 181 20.99 -3.64 -1.71
N LEU A 182 20.41 -3.87 -0.51
CA LEU A 182 20.98 -4.71 0.52
C LEU A 182 20.57 -6.15 0.35
N THR A 183 21.56 -7.01 0.07
CA THR A 183 21.36 -8.45 0.02
C THR A 183 21.66 -9.08 1.38
N ARG A 184 20.63 -9.50 2.11
CA ARG A 184 20.78 -10.14 3.42
C ARG A 184 21.28 -11.58 3.35
N ARG A 185 21.06 -12.26 2.22
CA ARG A 185 21.45 -13.65 2.00
C ARG A 185 22.20 -13.77 0.68
N VAL A 186 23.41 -14.32 0.73
CA VAL A 186 24.24 -14.51 -0.46
C VAL A 186 23.55 -15.34 -1.55
N PRO A 187 22.82 -16.43 -1.22
CA PRO A 187 22.08 -17.22 -2.21
C PRO A 187 20.99 -16.43 -2.98
N ALA A 188 20.50 -15.30 -2.45
CA ALA A 188 19.51 -14.47 -3.16
C ALA A 188 20.07 -13.90 -4.48
N VAL A 189 21.39 -13.73 -4.60
CA VAL A 189 22.06 -13.28 -5.83
C VAL A 189 21.87 -14.31 -6.96
N GLU A 190 22.00 -15.60 -6.65
CA GLU A 190 21.76 -16.68 -7.60
C GLU A 190 20.29 -16.73 -8.02
N MET A 191 19.36 -16.66 -7.05
CA MET A 191 17.93 -16.71 -7.32
C MET A 191 17.50 -15.54 -8.20
N LEU A 192 18.04 -14.34 -7.95
CA LEU A 192 17.78 -13.17 -8.76
C LEU A 192 18.28 -13.35 -10.21
N GLY A 193 19.49 -13.91 -10.38
CA GLY A 193 20.07 -14.20 -11.71
C GLY A 193 19.36 -15.31 -12.48
N ALA A 194 18.61 -16.17 -11.80
CA ALA A 194 17.83 -17.26 -12.39
C ALA A 194 16.34 -16.92 -12.56
N ALA A 195 15.92 -15.70 -12.15
CA ALA A 195 14.53 -15.28 -12.25
C ALA A 195 14.10 -15.12 -13.71
N THR A 196 12.94 -15.67 -14.05
CA THR A 196 12.31 -15.56 -15.37
C THR A 196 11.01 -14.75 -15.32
N ALA A 197 10.46 -14.56 -14.13
CA ALA A 197 9.28 -13.75 -13.88
C ALA A 197 9.46 -12.97 -12.57
N LEU A 198 9.06 -11.70 -12.57
CA LEU A 198 9.09 -10.82 -11.41
C LEU A 198 7.66 -10.38 -11.08
N CYS A 199 7.16 -10.85 -9.94
CA CYS A 199 5.89 -10.38 -9.38
C CYS A 199 6.17 -9.30 -8.35
N VAL A 200 5.66 -8.11 -8.59
CA VAL A 200 5.84 -6.95 -7.70
C VAL A 200 4.49 -6.45 -7.19
N ASP A 201 4.50 -5.94 -5.98
CA ASP A 201 3.37 -5.18 -5.48
C ASP A 201 3.27 -3.84 -6.20
N LYS A 202 2.04 -3.38 -6.46
CA LYS A 202 1.78 -2.12 -7.15
C LYS A 202 2.06 -0.93 -6.21
N THR A 203 1.36 -0.93 -5.06
CA THR A 203 1.29 0.21 -4.15
C THR A 203 2.56 0.35 -3.33
N GLY A 204 3.23 1.50 -3.41
CA GLY A 204 4.50 1.75 -2.69
C GLY A 204 5.74 1.10 -3.31
N THR A 205 5.58 0.15 -4.25
CA THR A 205 6.67 -0.46 -5.02
C THR A 205 6.80 0.18 -6.39
N LEU A 206 5.79 0.02 -7.25
CA LEU A 206 5.74 0.65 -8.56
C LEU A 206 5.27 2.10 -8.46
N THR A 207 4.45 2.42 -7.46
CA THR A 207 3.90 3.75 -7.22
C THR A 207 4.55 4.40 -5.99
N LEU A 208 4.27 5.69 -5.79
CA LEU A 208 4.82 6.48 -4.67
C LEU A 208 4.09 6.23 -3.33
N ASN A 209 2.98 5.48 -3.32
CA ASN A 209 2.07 5.34 -2.19
C ASN A 209 1.59 6.71 -1.67
N ARG A 210 1.28 7.60 -2.58
CA ARG A 210 0.84 8.96 -2.29
C ARG A 210 -0.14 9.43 -3.34
N MET A 211 -1.40 9.61 -2.94
CA MET A 211 -2.39 10.18 -3.83
C MET A 211 -1.99 11.59 -4.27
N THR A 212 -2.28 11.92 -5.52
CA THR A 212 -1.98 13.22 -6.11
C THR A 212 -3.12 13.61 -7.05
N VAL A 213 -3.59 14.85 -6.99
CA VAL A 213 -4.53 15.39 -7.97
C VAL A 213 -3.75 15.68 -9.26
N THR A 214 -4.14 15.02 -10.34
CA THR A 214 -3.47 15.13 -11.65
C THR A 214 -4.36 15.66 -12.75
N ARG A 215 -5.67 15.69 -12.51
CA ARG A 215 -6.66 16.25 -13.45
C ARG A 215 -7.70 17.05 -12.70
N ILE A 216 -8.16 18.13 -13.33
CA ILE A 216 -9.34 18.89 -12.91
C ILE A 216 -10.23 19.02 -14.15
N ALA A 217 -11.51 18.68 -14.04
CA ALA A 217 -12.46 18.82 -15.13
C ALA A 217 -13.56 19.81 -14.77
N ILE A 218 -13.81 20.78 -15.66
CA ILE A 218 -14.87 21.78 -15.58
C ILE A 218 -15.48 21.90 -16.98
N ASP A 219 -16.80 22.01 -17.07
CA ASP A 219 -17.53 22.31 -18.31
C ASP A 219 -17.08 21.48 -19.52
N HIS A 220 -16.86 20.17 -19.37
CA HIS A 220 -16.39 19.24 -20.40
C HIS A 220 -14.90 19.38 -20.79
N GLU A 221 -14.13 20.30 -20.20
CA GLU A 221 -12.70 20.42 -20.40
C GLU A 221 -11.94 19.73 -19.27
N VAL A 222 -10.92 18.95 -19.62
CA VAL A 222 -10.05 18.26 -18.65
C VAL A 222 -8.67 18.90 -18.65
N TYR A 223 -8.27 19.45 -17.53
CA TYR A 223 -6.97 20.11 -17.31
C TYR A 223 -5.99 19.17 -16.64
N SER A 224 -4.78 19.12 -17.20
CA SER A 224 -3.67 18.39 -16.56
C SER A 224 -3.02 19.26 -15.49
N VAL A 225 -2.88 18.72 -14.28
CA VAL A 225 -2.18 19.37 -13.18
C VAL A 225 -0.80 18.75 -13.01
N GLU A 226 0.25 19.51 -13.27
CA GLU A 226 1.61 19.04 -13.08
C GLU A 226 2.04 19.12 -11.59
N SER A 227 2.88 18.17 -11.16
CA SER A 227 3.35 18.11 -9.76
C SER A 227 4.15 19.34 -9.31
N LYS A 228 4.74 20.09 -10.25
CA LYS A 228 5.52 21.30 -9.99
C LYS A 228 4.77 22.60 -10.30
N GLN A 229 3.52 22.52 -10.72
CA GLN A 229 2.73 23.69 -11.07
C GLN A 229 2.42 24.52 -9.81
N VAL A 230 2.77 25.80 -9.83
CA VAL A 230 2.60 26.74 -8.72
C VAL A 230 1.33 27.58 -8.88
N ALA A 231 0.88 27.79 -10.11
CA ALA A 231 -0.32 28.57 -10.41
C ALA A 231 -1.27 27.79 -11.30
N LEU A 232 -2.56 27.87 -10.97
CA LEU A 232 -3.67 27.35 -11.78
C LEU A 232 -4.40 28.51 -12.47
N PRO A 233 -5.03 28.28 -13.63
CA PRO A 233 -5.98 29.24 -14.20
C PRO A 233 -7.09 29.57 -13.18
N GLU A 234 -7.50 30.85 -13.14
CA GLU A 234 -8.50 31.37 -12.18
C GLU A 234 -9.77 30.52 -12.13
N ARG A 235 -10.29 30.11 -13.31
CA ARG A 235 -11.48 29.26 -13.42
C ARG A 235 -11.40 27.89 -12.69
N LEU A 236 -10.19 27.44 -12.34
CA LEU A 236 -9.98 26.19 -11.60
C LEU A 236 -9.91 26.40 -10.09
N HIS A 237 -9.76 27.67 -9.63
CA HIS A 237 -9.57 27.99 -8.24
C HIS A 237 -10.75 27.55 -7.38
N GLU A 238 -11.98 27.80 -7.81
CA GLU A 238 -13.19 27.43 -7.07
C GLU A 238 -13.28 25.92 -6.81
N VAL A 239 -12.99 25.09 -7.79
CA VAL A 239 -13.03 23.61 -7.58
C VAL A 239 -12.03 23.18 -6.52
N VAL A 240 -10.82 23.76 -6.54
CA VAL A 240 -9.79 23.46 -5.54
C VAL A 240 -10.17 24.02 -4.18
N GLU A 241 -10.62 25.27 -4.11
CA GLU A 241 -11.08 25.93 -2.89
C GLU A 241 -12.18 25.12 -2.19
N TYR A 242 -13.26 24.81 -2.89
CA TYR A 242 -14.37 24.06 -2.31
C TYR A 242 -14.03 22.62 -1.98
N SER A 243 -13.08 22.00 -2.68
CA SER A 243 -12.55 20.70 -2.29
C SER A 243 -11.80 20.75 -0.95
N LEU A 244 -11.10 21.86 -0.68
CA LEU A 244 -10.44 22.12 0.61
C LEU A 244 -11.46 22.38 1.72
N LEU A 245 -12.42 23.27 1.47
CA LEU A 245 -13.47 23.61 2.45
C LEU A 245 -14.32 22.38 2.82
N ALA A 246 -14.54 21.44 1.88
CA ALA A 246 -15.22 20.19 2.13
C ALA A 246 -14.33 19.14 2.85
N SER A 247 -13.04 19.41 3.02
CA SER A 247 -12.09 18.49 3.66
C SER A 247 -11.82 18.87 5.12
N PRO A 248 -11.44 17.93 6.00
CA PRO A 248 -10.93 18.22 7.33
C PRO A 248 -9.73 19.15 7.29
N THR A 249 -9.60 19.99 8.33
CA THR A 249 -8.45 20.90 8.45
C THR A 249 -7.13 20.15 8.57
N ASP A 250 -7.13 19.00 9.24
CA ASP A 250 -6.00 18.07 9.32
C ASP A 250 -6.44 16.68 8.83
N PRO A 251 -6.34 16.42 7.52
CA PRO A 251 -6.85 15.21 6.93
C PRO A 251 -5.89 14.02 7.15
N PHE A 252 -6.43 12.85 7.47
CA PHE A 252 -5.72 11.56 7.48
C PHE A 252 -5.85 10.83 6.14
N ASP A 253 -6.99 10.98 5.46
CA ASP A 253 -7.24 10.36 4.17
C ASP A 253 -6.24 10.84 3.11
N PRO A 254 -5.59 9.91 2.34
CA PRO A 254 -4.62 10.28 1.31
C PRO A 254 -5.17 11.19 0.20
N MET A 255 -6.46 11.08 -0.15
CA MET A 255 -7.08 11.91 -1.18
C MET A 255 -7.27 13.34 -0.66
N GLU A 256 -7.70 13.48 0.59
CA GLU A 256 -7.84 14.80 1.23
C GLU A 256 -6.49 15.50 1.42
N LYS A 257 -5.44 14.72 1.79
CA LYS A 257 -4.06 15.22 1.81
C LYS A 257 -3.60 15.72 0.44
N ALA A 258 -3.96 15.01 -0.63
CA ALA A 258 -3.63 15.42 -2.00
C ALA A 258 -4.33 16.73 -2.40
N MET A 259 -5.60 16.91 -2.03
CA MET A 259 -6.34 18.15 -2.25
C MET A 259 -5.70 19.30 -1.46
N LYS A 260 -5.40 19.07 -0.17
CA LYS A 260 -4.75 20.08 0.70
C LYS A 260 -3.38 20.50 0.17
N GLU A 261 -2.59 19.55 -0.34
CA GLU A 261 -1.29 19.83 -0.96
C GLU A 261 -1.45 20.66 -2.23
N LEU A 262 -2.43 20.33 -3.08
CA LEU A 262 -2.71 21.09 -4.29
C LEU A 262 -3.09 22.53 -3.93
N GLY A 263 -4.06 22.73 -3.06
CA GLY A 263 -4.51 24.08 -2.68
C GLY A 263 -3.43 24.89 -1.96
N GLY A 264 -2.68 24.25 -1.04
CA GLY A 264 -1.55 24.91 -0.36
C GLY A 264 -0.42 25.32 -1.31
N ARG A 265 -0.31 24.70 -2.49
CA ARG A 265 0.69 25.05 -3.50
C ARG A 265 0.18 26.09 -4.51
N THR A 266 -1.08 25.98 -4.92
CA THR A 266 -1.61 26.75 -6.05
C THR A 266 -2.45 27.95 -5.65
N LEU A 267 -3.01 27.98 -4.42
CA LEU A 267 -3.85 29.07 -3.92
C LEU A 267 -3.19 29.92 -2.83
N ILE A 268 -1.89 29.73 -2.55
CA ILE A 268 -1.21 30.30 -1.38
C ILE A 268 -1.24 31.84 -1.28
N ASN A 269 -1.35 32.53 -2.40
CA ASN A 269 -1.37 34.01 -2.45
C ASN A 269 -2.69 34.52 -3.05
N THR A 270 -3.75 33.77 -2.95
CA THR A 270 -5.07 34.11 -3.46
C THR A 270 -6.06 34.32 -2.32
N GLU A 271 -7.22 34.91 -2.62
CA GLU A 271 -8.34 35.07 -1.69
C GLU A 271 -9.08 33.74 -1.41
N HIS A 272 -8.72 32.67 -2.11
CA HIS A 272 -9.37 31.35 -2.01
C HIS A 272 -8.90 30.48 -0.83
N LEU A 273 -8.04 30.99 0.06
CA LEU A 273 -7.62 30.29 1.30
C LEU A 273 -8.22 30.98 2.53
N HIS A 274 -9.33 30.44 3.03
CA HIS A 274 -10.14 31.02 4.10
C HIS A 274 -9.68 30.53 5.49
N LYS A 275 -8.68 31.18 6.07
CA LYS A 275 -8.14 30.81 7.40
C LYS A 275 -9.03 31.27 8.56
N ASP A 276 -9.82 32.30 8.33
CA ASP A 276 -10.61 32.98 9.37
C ASP A 276 -12.09 32.55 9.39
N TRP A 277 -12.45 31.58 8.55
CA TRP A 277 -13.82 31.05 8.50
C TRP A 277 -14.06 30.05 9.63
N THR A 278 -15.28 30.08 10.21
CA THR A 278 -15.67 29.19 11.31
C THR A 278 -16.52 28.05 10.79
N LEU A 279 -16.13 26.80 11.07
CA LEU A 279 -16.93 25.63 10.77
C LEU A 279 -18.11 25.55 11.73
N LEU A 280 -19.33 25.48 11.20
CA LEU A 280 -20.58 25.42 11.98
C LEU A 280 -21.13 23.99 12.08
N LYS A 281 -21.17 23.27 10.96
CA LYS A 281 -21.75 21.94 10.89
C LYS A 281 -21.05 21.10 9.84
N GLU A 282 -20.95 19.80 10.12
CA GLU A 282 -20.47 18.80 9.18
C GLU A 282 -21.58 17.77 8.92
N TYR A 283 -21.80 17.46 7.65
CA TYR A 283 -22.65 16.36 7.22
C TYR A 283 -21.73 15.27 6.71
N PRO A 284 -21.52 14.19 7.49
CA PRO A 284 -20.57 13.16 7.14
C PRO A 284 -21.07 12.27 6.00
N LEU A 285 -20.16 11.61 5.36
CA LEU A 285 -20.42 10.55 4.39
C LEU A 285 -21.28 9.45 5.01
N SER A 286 -22.30 8.99 4.30
CA SER A 286 -23.20 7.93 4.76
C SER A 286 -23.37 6.83 3.72
N GLU A 287 -23.90 5.68 4.13
CA GLU A 287 -24.19 4.56 3.21
C GLU A 287 -25.20 4.94 2.12
N LYS A 288 -26.12 5.86 2.44
CA LYS A 288 -27.16 6.30 1.51
C LYS A 288 -26.69 7.39 0.56
N LEU A 289 -25.67 8.15 0.96
CA LEU A 289 -25.15 9.27 0.20
C LEU A 289 -23.62 9.31 0.33
N LEU A 290 -22.93 8.97 -0.75
CA LEU A 290 -21.46 8.98 -0.81
C LEU A 290 -20.91 10.38 -1.06
N ALA A 291 -21.41 11.34 -0.27
CA ALA A 291 -20.98 12.73 -0.28
C ALA A 291 -20.87 13.26 1.15
N MET A 292 -19.97 14.18 1.37
CA MET A 292 -19.83 14.93 2.61
C MET A 292 -19.92 16.41 2.33
N SER A 293 -20.50 17.16 3.28
CA SER A 293 -20.60 18.62 3.18
C SER A 293 -20.19 19.28 4.48
N ARG A 294 -19.61 20.48 4.37
CA ARG A 294 -19.22 21.31 5.50
C ARG A 294 -19.78 22.70 5.35
N VAL A 295 -20.36 23.21 6.42
CA VAL A 295 -20.95 24.55 6.48
C VAL A 295 -20.00 25.49 7.20
N TRP A 296 -19.63 26.55 6.50
CA TRP A 296 -18.72 27.57 7.00
C TRP A 296 -19.44 28.92 7.13
N ARG A 297 -19.04 29.68 8.13
CA ARG A 297 -19.47 31.08 8.29
C ARG A 297 -18.29 31.96 7.97
N SER A 298 -18.49 32.91 7.04
CA SER A 298 -17.52 33.95 6.73
C SER A 298 -17.39 34.97 7.89
N PRO A 299 -16.28 35.68 8.01
CA PRO A 299 -16.06 36.66 9.10
C PRO A 299 -17.06 37.79 9.17
N ASP A 300 -17.65 38.18 8.05
CA ASP A 300 -18.71 39.17 7.96
C ASP A 300 -20.08 38.67 8.47
N GLY A 301 -20.22 37.35 8.65
CA GLY A 301 -21.34 36.71 9.31
C GLY A 301 -22.66 36.67 8.53
N HIS A 302 -22.69 37.20 7.30
CA HIS A 302 -23.91 37.33 6.52
C HIS A 302 -24.30 36.11 5.72
N ASP A 303 -23.31 35.34 5.22
CA ASP A 303 -23.55 34.22 4.36
C ASP A 303 -22.96 32.91 4.97
N LEU A 304 -23.72 31.83 4.83
CA LEU A 304 -23.26 30.48 5.10
C LEU A 304 -22.81 29.85 3.79
N ILE A 305 -21.57 29.47 3.74
CA ILE A 305 -20.95 28.81 2.59
C ILE A 305 -20.93 27.30 2.86
N ILE A 306 -21.50 26.53 1.94
CA ILE A 306 -21.55 25.07 2.02
C ILE A 306 -20.66 24.49 0.94
N ALA A 307 -19.64 23.76 1.34
CA ALA A 307 -18.76 23.03 0.44
C ALA A 307 -19.06 21.53 0.50
N ALA A 308 -19.24 20.90 -0.64
CA ALA A 308 -19.51 19.47 -0.75
C ALA A 308 -18.52 18.76 -1.68
N LYS A 309 -18.17 17.52 -1.33
CA LYS A 309 -17.40 16.62 -2.18
C LYS A 309 -17.86 15.18 -1.99
N GLY A 310 -17.69 14.35 -3.01
CA GLY A 310 -18.10 12.96 -2.92
C GLY A 310 -17.98 12.20 -4.23
N ALA A 311 -18.56 11.01 -4.28
CA ALA A 311 -18.70 10.28 -5.53
C ALA A 311 -19.44 11.14 -6.55
N PRO A 312 -18.99 11.18 -7.81
CA PRO A 312 -19.60 12.05 -8.82
C PRO A 312 -21.11 11.85 -8.97
N GLU A 313 -21.56 10.60 -8.84
CA GLU A 313 -22.99 10.23 -8.91
C GLU A 313 -23.80 10.82 -7.75
N ALA A 314 -23.24 10.82 -6.54
CA ALA A 314 -23.85 11.43 -5.37
C ALA A 314 -23.88 12.97 -5.49
N MET A 315 -22.87 13.56 -6.10
CA MET A 315 -22.83 14.99 -6.37
C MET A 315 -23.85 15.39 -7.45
N ALA A 316 -24.02 14.55 -8.49
CA ALA A 316 -25.08 14.77 -9.50
C ALA A 316 -26.49 14.69 -8.90
N ASP A 317 -26.67 13.84 -7.87
CA ASP A 317 -27.92 13.73 -7.15
C ASP A 317 -28.17 14.98 -6.27
N LEU A 318 -27.20 15.40 -5.50
CA LEU A 318 -27.28 16.62 -4.68
C LEU A 318 -27.49 17.90 -5.51
N CYS A 319 -26.92 17.96 -6.72
CA CYS A 319 -27.09 19.10 -7.64
C CYS A 319 -28.33 18.96 -8.56
N HIS A 320 -29.18 17.97 -8.33
CA HIS A 320 -30.44 17.72 -9.07
C HIS A 320 -30.26 17.68 -10.58
N PHE A 321 -29.21 16.96 -11.06
CA PHE A 321 -28.94 16.84 -12.49
C PHE A 321 -30.08 16.13 -13.22
N ASP A 322 -30.49 16.68 -14.35
CA ASP A 322 -31.34 16.00 -15.30
C ASP A 322 -30.62 14.83 -16.00
N ALA A 323 -31.37 14.03 -16.76
CA ALA A 323 -30.83 12.84 -17.42
C ALA A 323 -29.69 13.16 -18.40
N LEU A 324 -29.76 14.30 -19.11
CA LEU A 324 -28.75 14.69 -20.09
C LEU A 324 -27.43 15.10 -19.39
N ARG A 325 -27.54 15.87 -18.33
CA ARG A 325 -26.36 16.28 -17.52
C ARG A 325 -25.73 15.08 -16.85
N ARG A 326 -26.51 14.12 -16.33
CA ARG A 326 -26.00 12.86 -15.77
C ARG A 326 -25.22 12.06 -16.81
N GLN A 327 -25.77 11.87 -18.00
CA GLN A 327 -25.09 11.16 -19.08
C GLN A 327 -23.76 11.81 -19.50
N ASN A 328 -23.73 13.14 -19.58
CA ASN A 328 -22.51 13.89 -19.88
C ASN A 328 -21.44 13.72 -18.78
N LEU A 329 -21.87 13.76 -17.52
CA LEU A 329 -20.99 13.54 -16.37
C LEU A 329 -20.42 12.12 -16.38
N GLU A 330 -21.23 11.08 -16.63
CA GLU A 330 -20.80 9.69 -16.75
C GLU A 330 -19.72 9.52 -17.82
N GLN A 331 -19.89 10.14 -19.00
CA GLN A 331 -18.86 10.11 -20.05
C GLN A 331 -17.53 10.73 -19.61
N GLN A 332 -17.57 11.83 -18.84
CA GLN A 332 -16.35 12.44 -18.30
C GLN A 332 -15.69 11.56 -17.25
N ILE A 333 -16.48 10.94 -16.36
CA ILE A 333 -15.99 10.00 -15.37
C ILE A 333 -15.30 8.82 -16.06
N ASP A 334 -15.94 8.24 -17.09
CA ASP A 334 -15.39 7.10 -17.84
C ASP A 334 -14.04 7.46 -18.50
N VAL A 335 -13.93 8.64 -19.09
CA VAL A 335 -12.66 9.11 -19.70
C VAL A 335 -11.55 9.20 -18.64
N MET A 336 -11.87 9.72 -17.46
CA MET A 336 -10.90 9.84 -16.37
C MET A 336 -10.59 8.49 -15.71
N ALA A 337 -11.61 7.66 -15.47
CA ALA A 337 -11.48 6.33 -14.89
C ALA A 337 -10.66 5.38 -15.76
N ASN A 338 -10.84 5.44 -17.09
CA ASN A 338 -10.05 4.66 -18.06
C ASN A 338 -8.54 5.05 -18.06
N GLN A 339 -8.20 6.22 -17.52
CA GLN A 339 -6.81 6.63 -17.26
C GLN A 339 -6.29 6.14 -15.90
N GLY A 340 -7.07 5.35 -15.17
CA GLY A 340 -6.73 4.87 -13.82
C GLY A 340 -6.89 5.91 -12.73
N LEU A 341 -7.68 6.96 -12.97
CA LEU A 341 -7.91 8.01 -11.99
C LEU A 341 -9.09 7.67 -11.08
N ARG A 342 -8.96 7.99 -9.81
CA ARG A 342 -10.08 8.07 -8.88
C ARG A 342 -10.72 9.44 -9.02
N VAL A 343 -12.02 9.47 -9.30
CA VAL A 343 -12.74 10.72 -9.60
C VAL A 343 -13.58 11.14 -8.41
N ILE A 344 -13.49 12.42 -8.05
CA ILE A 344 -14.30 13.06 -6.98
C ILE A 344 -14.99 14.27 -7.56
N GLY A 345 -16.30 14.39 -7.31
CA GLY A 345 -17.09 15.57 -7.63
C GLY A 345 -17.01 16.61 -6.51
N VAL A 346 -17.07 17.87 -6.89
CA VAL A 346 -17.07 19.02 -5.97
C VAL A 346 -18.24 19.93 -6.31
N ALA A 347 -18.94 20.41 -5.27
CA ALA A 347 -20.05 21.36 -5.41
C ALA A 347 -20.03 22.38 -4.30
N ARG A 348 -20.77 23.49 -4.52
CA ARG A 348 -20.97 24.56 -3.56
C ARG A 348 -22.45 24.85 -3.36
N ALA A 349 -22.80 25.39 -2.21
CA ALA A 349 -24.06 26.07 -1.99
C ALA A 349 -23.85 27.32 -1.10
N CYS A 350 -24.75 28.26 -1.19
CA CYS A 350 -24.74 29.43 -0.34
C CYS A 350 -26.14 29.61 0.29
N ARG A 351 -26.20 29.95 1.59
CA ARG A 351 -27.48 30.12 2.29
C ARG A 351 -27.42 31.31 3.23
N ARG A 352 -28.50 32.08 3.24
CA ARG A 352 -28.75 33.18 4.19
C ARG A 352 -29.77 32.72 5.23
N ALA A 353 -29.41 31.87 6.16
CA ALA A 353 -30.33 31.40 7.19
C ALA A 353 -29.60 30.97 8.44
N ASP A 354 -30.19 31.18 9.60
CA ASP A 354 -29.64 30.75 10.89
C ASP A 354 -29.92 29.27 11.21
N GLU A 355 -30.93 28.67 10.59
CA GLU A 355 -31.26 27.26 10.77
C GLU A 355 -30.68 26.40 9.65
N LEU A 356 -29.85 25.41 10.05
CA LEU A 356 -29.27 24.43 9.15
C LEU A 356 -30.17 23.20 9.03
N PRO A 357 -30.46 22.73 7.82
CA PRO A 357 -31.31 21.56 7.61
C PRO A 357 -30.65 20.30 8.20
N ASP A 358 -31.47 19.26 8.39
CA ASP A 358 -30.98 17.96 8.85
C ASP A 358 -30.29 17.15 7.75
N GLY A 359 -30.72 17.34 6.50
CA GLY A 359 -30.20 16.61 5.34
C GLY A 359 -29.41 17.48 4.37
N GLN A 360 -28.47 16.86 3.64
CA GLN A 360 -27.67 17.55 2.62
C GLN A 360 -28.51 17.92 1.39
N HIS A 361 -29.59 17.18 1.07
CA HIS A 361 -30.49 17.45 -0.07
C HIS A 361 -31.30 18.75 0.05
N ASP A 362 -31.36 19.32 1.23
CA ASP A 362 -32.10 20.57 1.47
C ASP A 362 -31.28 21.84 1.11
N PHE A 363 -30.03 21.64 0.64
CA PHE A 363 -29.22 22.71 0.08
C PHE A 363 -29.34 22.76 -1.44
N ASP A 364 -29.30 23.94 -2.01
CA ASP A 364 -29.30 24.15 -3.46
C ASP A 364 -27.84 24.16 -3.97
N PHE A 365 -27.33 22.95 -4.29
CA PHE A 365 -25.95 22.77 -4.70
C PHE A 365 -25.74 23.08 -6.17
N GLU A 366 -24.68 23.85 -6.44
CA GLU A 366 -24.13 24.09 -7.77
C GLU A 366 -22.88 23.20 -7.96
N PHE A 367 -22.87 22.41 -9.02
CA PHE A 367 -21.74 21.54 -9.36
C PHE A 367 -20.59 22.37 -9.93
N LEU A 368 -19.38 22.24 -9.36
CA LEU A 368 -18.20 23.01 -9.78
C LEU A 368 -17.30 22.23 -10.73
N GLY A 369 -17.17 20.92 -10.54
CA GLY A 369 -16.30 20.11 -11.38
C GLY A 369 -15.85 18.81 -10.75
N LEU A 370 -14.89 18.15 -11.42
CA LEU A 370 -14.31 16.87 -11.02
C LEU A 370 -12.82 17.03 -10.71
N LEU A 371 -12.36 16.30 -9.69
CA LEU A 371 -10.95 16.09 -9.39
C LEU A 371 -10.57 14.65 -9.73
N GLY A 372 -9.52 14.45 -10.52
CA GLY A 372 -8.93 13.15 -10.83
C GLY A 372 -7.65 12.93 -10.03
N LEU A 373 -7.67 11.91 -9.19
CA LEU A 373 -6.56 11.55 -8.31
C LEU A 373 -5.96 10.21 -8.70
N GLN A 374 -4.66 10.09 -8.57
CA GLN A 374 -3.95 8.82 -8.74
C GLN A 374 -2.76 8.73 -7.79
N ASP A 375 -2.30 7.52 -7.57
CA ASP A 375 -1.00 7.27 -6.98
C ASP A 375 0.03 7.17 -8.11
N PRO A 376 0.91 8.17 -8.29
CA PRO A 376 1.78 8.24 -9.46
C PRO A 376 2.82 7.14 -9.45
N VAL A 377 3.13 6.62 -10.63
CA VAL A 377 4.22 5.67 -10.86
C VAL A 377 5.56 6.35 -10.54
N ARG A 378 6.48 5.65 -9.89
CA ARG A 378 7.83 6.16 -9.62
C ARG A 378 8.56 6.44 -10.94
N PRO A 379 9.32 7.55 -11.05
CA PRO A 379 9.96 7.95 -12.30
C PRO A 379 10.87 6.89 -12.92
N GLY A 380 11.55 6.07 -12.10
CA GLY A 380 12.47 5.02 -12.58
C GLY A 380 11.82 3.69 -12.96
N VAL A 381 10.50 3.52 -12.75
CA VAL A 381 9.81 2.23 -12.99
C VAL A 381 9.74 1.87 -14.48
N PRO A 382 9.40 2.78 -15.41
CA PRO A 382 9.37 2.43 -16.83
C PRO A 382 10.72 1.92 -17.33
N GLU A 383 11.82 2.52 -16.87
CA GLU A 383 13.19 2.12 -17.22
C GLU A 383 13.52 0.75 -16.61
N ALA A 384 13.19 0.54 -15.32
CA ALA A 384 13.39 -0.73 -14.64
C ALA A 384 12.60 -1.89 -15.28
N VAL A 385 11.38 -1.64 -15.74
CA VAL A 385 10.59 -2.64 -16.49
C VAL A 385 11.24 -2.98 -17.82
N GLN A 386 11.75 -2.00 -18.53
CA GLN A 386 12.48 -2.23 -19.79
C GLN A 386 13.76 -3.03 -19.56
N ASP A 387 14.49 -2.75 -18.49
CA ASP A 387 15.67 -3.51 -18.09
C ASP A 387 15.32 -4.97 -17.76
N CYS A 388 14.21 -5.23 -17.07
CA CYS A 388 13.71 -6.57 -16.81
C CYS A 388 13.42 -7.33 -18.10
N TYR A 389 12.71 -6.72 -19.05
CA TYR A 389 12.44 -7.34 -20.36
C TYR A 389 13.73 -7.62 -21.15
N THR A 390 14.70 -6.71 -21.11
CA THR A 390 16.00 -6.91 -21.75
C THR A 390 16.77 -8.05 -21.13
N ALA A 391 16.62 -8.26 -19.82
CA ALA A 391 17.20 -9.40 -19.09
C ALA A 391 16.42 -10.71 -19.30
N GLY A 392 15.33 -10.73 -20.06
CA GLY A 392 14.48 -11.91 -20.26
C GLY A 392 13.52 -12.20 -19.10
N ILE A 393 13.32 -11.25 -18.19
CA ILE A 393 12.40 -11.38 -17.06
C ILE A 393 11.05 -10.77 -17.47
N ARG A 394 9.96 -11.50 -17.20
CA ARG A 394 8.59 -11.08 -17.50
C ARG A 394 7.87 -10.60 -16.27
#